data_950aa7c0144f83c5cb443d72a3a0ec55
#
_entry.id   950aa7c0144f83c5cb443d72a3a0ec55
#
_cell.length_a   1.000
_cell.length_b   1.000
_cell.length_c   1.000
_cell.angle_alpha   90.00
_cell.angle_beta   90.00
_cell.angle_gamma   90.00
#
_symmetry.space_group_name_H-M   'P 1'
#
loop_
_entity.id
_entity.type
_entity.pdbx_description
1 polymer ?
#
loop_
_entity_poly.entity_id
_entity_poly.type
_entity_poly.pdbx_seq_one_letter_code
_entity_poly.pdbx_strand_id
1 'polypeptide(L)'
;KLYSMIRNQYRIYFQGGIKMNKTEFIAAIAEEAGLSKTDAAKAVKAFTDVVVEEMKKGEKIQLVGFGTFEVSKRPERQGINPATKEKITIAAANVPKFKAGAALKNALN
;
A
#
# COMPACT_ATOMS: atom_id res chain seq x y z
N LYS A 1 5.68 12.20 20.88
CA LYS A 1 5.21 13.40 20.22
C LYS A 1 3.73 13.59 20.49
N LEU A 2 3.39 14.75 20.97
CA LEU A 2 2.02 15.03 21.39
C LEU A 2 1.02 14.86 20.24
N TYR A 3 1.38 15.31 19.06
CA TYR A 3 0.48 15.24 17.91
C TYR A 3 0.16 13.79 17.53
N SER A 4 1.16 12.94 17.51
CA SER A 4 0.96 11.52 17.22
C SER A 4 0.06 10.86 18.27
N MET A 5 0.20 11.23 19.52
CA MET A 5 -0.65 10.71 20.59
C MET A 5 -2.11 11.13 20.42
N ILE A 6 -2.34 12.40 20.14
CA ILE A 6 -3.68 12.92 19.91
C ILE A 6 -4.32 12.22 18.71
N ARG A 7 -3.55 12.04 17.66
CA ARG A 7 -4.01 11.38 16.46
C ARG A 7 -4.40 9.92 16.70
N ASN A 8 -3.60 9.21 17.49
CA ASN A 8 -3.92 7.83 17.86
C ASN A 8 -5.20 7.76 18.67
N GLN A 9 -5.40 8.66 19.62
CA GLN A 9 -6.63 8.74 20.37
C GLN A 9 -7.84 9.01 19.47
N TYR A 10 -7.68 9.90 18.52
CA TYR A 10 -8.74 10.22 17.58
C TYR A 10 -9.13 8.99 16.76
N ARG A 11 -8.16 8.20 16.34
CA ARG A 11 -8.43 6.97 15.61
C ARG A 11 -9.18 5.94 16.44
N ILE A 12 -8.93 5.89 17.73
CA ILE A 12 -9.63 5.00 18.64
C ILE A 12 -11.13 5.30 18.65
N TYR A 13 -11.50 6.57 18.65
CA TYR A 13 -12.90 6.96 18.62
C TYR A 13 -13.62 6.53 17.34
N PHE A 14 -12.87 6.39 16.27
CA PHE A 14 -13.45 6.08 14.97
C PHE A 14 -13.14 4.66 14.53
N GLN A 15 -12.98 3.76 15.48
CA GLN A 15 -12.74 2.36 15.17
C GLN A 15 -13.86 1.75 14.33
N GLY A 16 -13.46 0.85 13.44
CA GLY A 16 -14.37 -0.04 12.74
C GLY A 16 -15.12 0.56 11.57
N GLY A 17 -15.06 1.86 11.36
CA GLY A 17 -15.84 2.44 10.31
C GLY A 17 -15.13 3.41 9.40
N ILE A 18 -14.04 3.96 9.87
CA ILE A 18 -13.41 5.07 9.15
C ILE A 18 -12.10 4.63 8.54
N LYS A 19 -12.03 4.78 7.24
CA LYS A 19 -10.81 4.56 6.48
C LYS A 19 -10.14 5.90 6.24
N MET A 20 -8.82 5.91 6.36
CA MET A 20 -8.05 7.07 5.97
C MET A 20 -7.97 7.14 4.46
N ASN A 21 -8.42 8.24 3.88
CA ASN A 21 -8.30 8.45 2.44
C ASN A 21 -6.93 9.06 2.11
N LYS A 22 -6.66 9.24 0.82
CA LYS A 22 -5.38 9.77 0.37
C LYS A 22 -5.10 11.16 0.94
N THR A 23 -6.10 12.03 0.97
CA THR A 23 -5.95 13.39 1.48
C THR A 23 -5.58 13.38 2.96
N GLU A 24 -6.23 12.55 3.74
CA GLU A 24 -5.93 12.40 5.17
C GLU A 24 -4.56 11.79 5.38
N PHE A 25 -4.18 10.83 4.54
CA PHE A 25 -2.87 10.21 4.61
C PHE A 25 -1.76 11.23 4.34
N ILE A 26 -1.94 12.07 3.33
CA ILE A 26 -0.99 13.14 3.01
C ILE A 26 -0.87 14.13 4.17
N ALA A 27 -2.00 14.52 4.77
CA ALA A 27 -1.99 15.41 5.92
C ALA A 27 -1.22 14.80 7.09
N ALA A 28 -1.41 13.50 7.30
CA ALA A 28 -0.71 12.76 8.34
C ALA A 28 0.80 12.74 8.13
N ILE A 29 1.21 12.52 6.90
CA ILE A 29 2.64 12.53 6.55
C ILE A 29 3.22 13.92 6.73
N ALA A 30 2.49 14.96 6.35
CA ALA A 30 2.93 16.33 6.53
C ALA A 30 3.23 16.63 7.99
N GLU A 31 2.34 16.23 8.88
CA GLU A 31 2.51 16.42 10.32
C GLU A 31 3.70 15.63 10.87
N GLU A 32 3.79 14.36 10.51
CA GLU A 32 4.83 13.48 11.02
C GLU A 32 6.22 13.90 10.54
N ALA A 33 6.32 14.32 9.29
CA ALA A 33 7.59 14.69 8.68
C ALA A 33 7.96 16.17 8.87
N GLY A 34 7.03 16.98 9.37
CA GLY A 34 7.28 18.43 9.47
C GLY A 34 7.28 19.12 8.12
N LEU A 35 6.49 18.63 7.18
CA LEU A 35 6.39 19.18 5.83
C LEU A 35 5.07 19.94 5.65
N SER A 36 5.04 20.82 4.64
CA SER A 36 3.78 21.39 4.20
C SER A 36 2.94 20.30 3.54
N LYS A 37 1.63 20.50 3.46
CA LYS A 37 0.75 19.53 2.77
C LYS A 37 1.13 19.39 1.30
N THR A 38 1.56 20.49 0.67
CA THR A 38 2.02 20.47 -0.72
C THR A 38 3.24 19.58 -0.89
N ASP A 39 4.23 19.73 -0.01
CA ASP A 39 5.44 18.91 -0.07
C ASP A 39 5.15 17.46 0.27
N ALA A 40 4.28 17.22 1.25
CA ALA A 40 3.87 15.87 1.60
C ALA A 40 3.15 15.18 0.43
N ALA A 41 2.31 15.92 -0.28
CA ALA A 41 1.63 15.39 -1.47
C ALA A 41 2.63 15.00 -2.55
N LYS A 42 3.64 15.84 -2.77
CA LYS A 42 4.71 15.51 -3.73
C LYS A 42 5.48 14.28 -3.31
N ALA A 43 5.78 14.16 -2.02
CA ALA A 43 6.51 13.02 -1.50
C ALA A 43 5.72 11.72 -1.68
N VAL A 44 4.43 11.74 -1.40
CA VAL A 44 3.57 10.57 -1.57
C VAL A 44 3.47 10.19 -3.05
N LYS A 45 3.29 11.18 -3.92
CA LYS A 45 3.23 10.93 -5.35
C LYS A 45 4.55 10.34 -5.85
N ALA A 46 5.67 10.90 -5.45
CA ALA A 46 6.98 10.40 -5.84
C ALA A 46 7.18 8.98 -5.34
N PHE A 47 6.75 8.69 -4.12
CA PHE A 47 6.85 7.35 -3.55
C PHE A 47 6.10 6.33 -4.40
N THR A 48 4.84 6.62 -4.71
CA THR A 48 4.03 5.69 -5.51
C THR A 48 4.55 5.57 -6.95
N ASP A 49 5.00 6.67 -7.54
CA ASP A 49 5.55 6.65 -8.89
C ASP A 49 6.83 5.81 -8.97
N VAL A 50 7.71 5.95 -7.99
CA VAL A 50 8.95 5.16 -7.94
C VAL A 50 8.63 3.68 -7.74
N VAL A 51 7.68 3.36 -6.88
CA VAL A 51 7.25 1.97 -6.67
C VAL A 51 6.76 1.38 -7.99
N VAL A 52 5.91 2.09 -8.72
CA VAL A 52 5.39 1.62 -9.99
C VAL A 52 6.51 1.41 -11.01
N GLU A 53 7.43 2.37 -11.12
CA GLU A 53 8.53 2.28 -12.09
C GLU A 53 9.45 1.09 -11.81
N GLU A 54 9.80 0.87 -10.55
CA GLU A 54 10.67 -0.26 -10.19
C GLU A 54 9.96 -1.60 -10.40
N MET A 55 8.68 -1.65 -10.10
CA MET A 55 7.90 -2.87 -10.30
C MET A 55 7.69 -3.18 -11.77
N LYS A 56 7.60 -2.17 -12.63
CA LYS A 56 7.56 -2.38 -14.09
C LYS A 56 8.82 -3.07 -14.60
N LYS A 57 9.96 -2.80 -13.98
CA LYS A 57 11.23 -3.44 -14.31
C LYS A 57 11.32 -4.85 -13.74
N GLY A 58 10.37 -5.27 -12.92
CA GLY A 58 10.37 -6.57 -12.28
C GLY A 58 11.26 -6.62 -11.05
N GLU A 59 11.66 -5.49 -10.52
CA GLU A 59 12.55 -5.44 -9.37
C GLU A 59 11.78 -5.35 -8.07
N LYS A 60 12.41 -5.82 -7.00
CA LYS A 60 11.85 -5.71 -5.64
C LYS A 60 12.29 -4.40 -5.03
N ILE A 61 11.42 -3.85 -4.20
CA ILE A 61 11.77 -2.71 -3.35
C ILE A 61 11.70 -3.19 -1.92
N GLN A 62 12.85 -3.32 -1.29
CA GLN A 62 12.93 -3.79 0.09
C GLN A 62 13.11 -2.60 1.03
N LEU A 63 12.09 -2.33 1.84
CA LEU A 63 12.14 -1.29 2.85
C LEU A 63 12.37 -1.97 4.20
N VAL A 64 13.62 -1.97 4.63
CA VAL A 64 14.01 -2.61 5.88
C VAL A 64 13.20 -2.03 7.03
N GLY A 65 12.61 -2.91 7.84
CA GLY A 65 11.77 -2.50 8.95
C GLY A 65 10.31 -2.22 8.61
N PHE A 66 9.97 -2.24 7.33
CA PHE A 66 8.60 -2.01 6.91
C PHE A 66 8.03 -3.17 6.11
N GLY A 67 8.63 -3.46 4.98
CA GLY A 67 8.17 -4.54 4.12
C GLY A 67 8.83 -4.51 2.76
N THR A 68 8.37 -5.39 1.89
CA THR A 68 8.93 -5.54 0.55
C THR A 68 7.82 -5.49 -0.49
N PHE A 69 7.98 -4.62 -1.47
CA PHE A 69 7.13 -4.62 -2.66
C PHE A 69 7.78 -5.51 -3.71
N GLU A 70 7.01 -6.44 -4.24
CA GLU A 70 7.54 -7.35 -5.26
C GLU A 70 6.50 -7.65 -6.32
N VAL A 71 6.96 -8.19 -7.44
CA VAL A 71 6.08 -8.58 -8.54
C VAL A 71 6.00 -10.10 -8.57
N SER A 72 4.79 -10.60 -8.57
CA SER A 72 4.51 -12.03 -8.74
C SER A 72 3.98 -12.23 -10.14
N LYS A 73 4.52 -13.21 -10.85
CA LYS A 73 4.04 -13.56 -12.18
C LYS A 73 2.95 -14.61 -12.07
N ARG A 74 1.78 -14.30 -12.61
CA ARG A 74 0.68 -15.24 -12.68
C ARG A 74 0.66 -15.83 -14.08
N PRO A 75 0.82 -17.16 -14.23
CA PRO A 75 0.77 -17.79 -15.55
C PRO A 75 -0.65 -17.79 -16.09
N GLU A 76 -0.76 -17.92 -17.42
CA GLU A 76 -2.05 -18.13 -18.05
C GLU A 76 -2.65 -19.44 -17.57
N ARG A 77 -3.95 -19.42 -17.33
CA ARG A 77 -4.66 -20.63 -16.91
C ARG A 77 -6.08 -20.65 -17.48
N GLN A 78 -6.65 -21.84 -17.49
CA GLN A 78 -8.04 -22.06 -17.87
C GLN A 78 -8.91 -21.89 -16.64
N GLY A 79 -10.03 -21.19 -16.83
CA GLY A 79 -11.01 -21.02 -15.77
C GLY A 79 -12.40 -21.26 -16.33
N ILE A 80 -13.41 -21.15 -15.48
CA ILE A 80 -14.81 -21.29 -15.85
C ILE A 80 -15.56 -20.07 -15.40
N ASN A 81 -16.32 -19.46 -16.32
CA ASN A 81 -17.19 -18.35 -15.99
C ASN A 81 -18.34 -18.87 -15.13
N PRO A 82 -18.48 -18.43 -13.88
CA PRO A 82 -19.54 -18.97 -13.00
C PRO A 82 -20.95 -18.63 -13.47
N ALA A 83 -21.11 -17.57 -14.27
CA ALA A 83 -22.42 -17.15 -14.76
C ALA A 83 -22.87 -17.97 -15.98
N THR A 84 -21.95 -18.21 -16.93
CA THR A 84 -22.27 -18.91 -18.19
C THR A 84 -21.77 -20.35 -18.21
N LYS A 85 -20.89 -20.71 -17.28
CA LYS A 85 -20.22 -22.01 -17.20
C LYS A 85 -19.35 -22.32 -18.43
N GLU A 86 -19.02 -21.31 -19.19
CA GLU A 86 -18.12 -21.44 -20.33
C GLU A 86 -16.67 -21.41 -19.86
N LYS A 87 -15.83 -22.12 -20.61
CA LYS A 87 -14.38 -22.05 -20.35
C LYS A 87 -13.85 -20.69 -20.81
N ILE A 88 -13.06 -20.09 -19.92
CA ILE A 88 -12.39 -18.82 -20.24
C ILE A 88 -10.91 -18.97 -20.00
N THR A 89 -10.12 -18.21 -20.74
CA THR A 89 -8.69 -18.16 -20.55
C THR A 89 -8.37 -16.95 -19.68
N ILE A 90 -7.75 -17.21 -18.53
CA ILE A 90 -7.28 -16.15 -17.67
C ILE A 90 -5.85 -15.84 -18.07
N ALA A 91 -5.66 -14.64 -18.63
CA ALA A 91 -4.38 -14.24 -19.17
C ALA A 91 -3.30 -14.18 -18.11
N ALA A 92 -2.06 -14.43 -18.53
CA ALA A 92 -0.90 -14.21 -17.66
C ALA A 92 -0.84 -12.74 -17.25
N ALA A 93 -0.41 -12.48 -16.04
CA ALA A 93 -0.32 -11.12 -15.55
C ALA A 93 0.80 -10.99 -14.52
N ASN A 94 1.33 -9.78 -14.40
CA ASN A 94 2.23 -9.42 -13.33
C ASN A 94 1.39 -8.82 -12.21
N VAL A 95 1.48 -9.39 -11.04
CA VAL A 95 0.66 -8.99 -9.89
C VAL A 95 1.53 -8.34 -8.84
N PRO A 96 1.22 -7.09 -8.43
CA PRO A 96 1.96 -6.47 -7.35
C PRO A 96 1.65 -7.14 -6.03
N LYS A 97 2.67 -7.35 -5.22
CA LYS A 97 2.53 -7.91 -3.88
C LYS A 97 3.32 -7.11 -2.89
N PHE A 98 2.79 -7.03 -1.69
CA PHE A 98 3.49 -6.43 -0.57
C PHE A 98 3.60 -7.46 0.56
N LYS A 99 4.83 -7.71 0.99
CA LYS A 99 5.09 -8.57 2.15
C LYS A 99 5.46 -7.70 3.33
N ALA A 100 4.66 -7.75 4.39
CA ALA A 100 4.93 -7.00 5.59
C ALA A 100 6.21 -7.51 6.27
N GLY A 101 7.03 -6.59 6.71
CA GLY A 101 8.22 -6.92 7.47
C GLY A 101 7.89 -7.26 8.92
N ALA A 102 8.86 -7.85 9.61
CA ALA A 102 8.67 -8.25 11.01
C ALA A 102 8.32 -7.05 11.91
N ALA A 103 8.97 -5.92 11.69
CA ALA A 103 8.71 -4.73 12.49
C ALA A 103 7.27 -4.23 12.33
N LEU A 104 6.75 -4.26 11.10
CA LEU A 104 5.36 -3.87 10.86
C LEU A 104 4.38 -4.83 11.51
N LYS A 105 4.62 -6.14 11.37
CA LYS A 105 3.79 -7.15 12.00
C LYS A 105 3.79 -7.02 13.52
N ASN A 106 4.96 -6.79 14.10
CA ASN A 106 5.09 -6.65 15.55
C ASN A 106 4.40 -5.39 16.06
N ALA A 107 4.39 -4.33 15.26
CA ALA A 107 3.71 -3.08 15.65
C ALA A 107 2.20 -3.24 15.75
N LEU A 108 1.62 -4.22 15.05
CA LEU A 108 0.17 -4.45 15.02
C LEU A 108 -0.27 -5.50 16.05
N ASN A 109 0.65 -6.24 16.62
CA ASN A 109 0.34 -7.35 17.54
C ASN A 109 0.93 -7.21 18.93
#